data_c1a62b45c2649088f3aff1e2de3c6902
#
_entry.id   c1a62b45c2649088f3aff1e2de3c6902
#
_cell.length_a   1.000
_cell.length_b   1.000
_cell.length_c   1.000
_cell.angle_alpha   90.00
_cell.angle_beta   90.00
_cell.angle_gamma   90.00
#
_symmetry.space_group_name_H-M   'P 1'
#
loop_
_entity.id
_entity.type
_entity.pdbx_description
1 polymer ?
#
loop_
_entity_poly.entity_id
_entity_poly.type
_entity_poly.pdbx_seq_one_letter_code
_entity_poly.pdbx_strand_id
1 'polypeptide(L)'
;FLCCHLALSAQLTYGTTGLLHAPSAEMQRDKTVMIGGNFLNKEITPPTWDYHTYNYFLNVTIFPWLEIAYTCTLFQSQTIGIDWKVGKKKFTNQDRYFSARLRVLKEGQLWKYMPAVVVGTSDPYTESGDGQVGSADGNGYFCRFYVAATKHIPIGKEKIGVHLSYLYNRRVDYHLNGLAGGLT
;
A
#
# COMPACT_ATOMS: atom_id res chain seq x y z
N PHE A 1 -25.64 -3.18 19.95
CA PHE A 1 -24.65 -4.27 19.76
C PHE A 1 -23.94 -4.03 18.43
N LEU A 2 -22.71 -3.52 18.50
CA LEU A 2 -21.83 -3.36 17.35
C LEU A 2 -21.22 -4.74 17.07
N CYS A 3 -21.78 -5.47 16.12
CA CYS A 3 -21.24 -6.74 15.69
C CYS A 3 -19.99 -6.45 14.83
N CYS A 4 -18.82 -6.50 15.44
CA CYS A 4 -17.54 -6.35 14.76
C CYS A 4 -17.28 -7.65 13.96
N HIS A 5 -17.68 -7.70 12.69
CA HIS A 5 -17.23 -8.77 11.81
C HIS A 5 -15.75 -8.52 11.48
N LEU A 6 -14.87 -9.31 12.08
CA LEU A 6 -13.47 -9.39 11.67
C LEU A 6 -13.42 -10.11 10.31
N ALA A 7 -13.59 -9.37 9.25
CA ALA A 7 -13.25 -9.88 7.92
C ALA A 7 -11.73 -9.76 7.77
N LEU A 8 -11.03 -10.88 7.75
CA LEU A 8 -9.63 -10.93 7.34
C LEU A 8 -9.57 -10.58 5.85
N SER A 9 -9.19 -9.36 5.56
CA SER A 9 -8.91 -8.90 4.19
C SER A 9 -7.41 -8.73 4.03
N ALA A 10 -6.88 -9.27 2.95
CA ALA A 10 -5.50 -9.02 2.59
C ALA A 10 -5.28 -7.53 2.36
N GLN A 11 -4.25 -6.97 2.98
CA GLN A 11 -3.99 -5.55 2.98
C GLN A 11 -2.60 -5.25 2.46
N LEU A 12 -2.55 -4.31 1.52
CA LEU A 12 -1.31 -3.81 0.96
C LEU A 12 -0.52 -3.05 2.04
N THR A 13 0.77 -3.16 2.00
CA THR A 13 1.71 -2.43 2.87
C THR A 13 1.45 -0.92 2.94
N TYR A 14 0.78 -0.37 1.92
CA TYR A 14 0.42 1.06 1.83
C TYR A 14 -0.93 1.42 2.48
N GLY A 15 -1.53 0.50 3.23
CA GLY A 15 -2.77 0.76 3.96
C GLY A 15 -4.05 0.62 3.13
N THR A 16 -3.98 0.24 1.86
CA THR A 16 -5.14 -0.02 1.00
C THR A 16 -5.37 -1.52 0.83
N THR A 17 -6.54 -1.91 0.31
CA THR A 17 -6.85 -3.31 0.01
C THR A 17 -5.92 -3.85 -1.09
N GLY A 18 -5.38 -5.05 -0.91
CA GLY A 18 -4.48 -5.70 -1.87
C GLY A 18 -3.74 -6.86 -1.24
N LEU A 19 -2.87 -7.50 -2.01
CA LEU A 19 -1.89 -8.45 -1.49
C LEU A 19 -0.80 -7.67 -0.74
N LEU A 20 -0.02 -8.34 0.10
CA LEU A 20 0.94 -7.67 0.98
C LEU A 20 1.86 -6.67 0.26
N HIS A 21 2.36 -7.01 -0.93
CA HIS A 21 3.26 -6.17 -1.73
C HIS A 21 2.75 -5.85 -3.13
N ALA A 22 1.59 -6.38 -3.52
CA ALA A 22 1.02 -6.17 -4.85
C ALA A 22 -0.41 -5.65 -4.77
N PRO A 23 -0.75 -4.56 -5.47
CA PRO A 23 -2.13 -4.11 -5.57
C PRO A 23 -3.01 -5.17 -6.22
N SER A 24 -4.25 -5.26 -5.75
CA SER A 24 -5.30 -6.07 -6.38
C SER A 24 -6.49 -5.20 -6.77
N ALA A 25 -7.41 -5.71 -7.58
CA ALA A 25 -8.64 -5.00 -7.88
C ALA A 25 -9.79 -5.34 -6.91
N GLU A 26 -9.48 -6.01 -5.83
CA GLU A 26 -10.44 -6.20 -4.74
C GLU A 26 -10.68 -4.88 -4.00
N MET A 27 -11.90 -4.69 -3.53
CA MET A 27 -12.29 -3.54 -2.73
C MET A 27 -13.03 -4.00 -1.50
N GLN A 28 -12.85 -3.30 -0.41
CA GLN A 28 -13.67 -3.50 0.77
C GLN A 28 -15.13 -3.13 0.50
N ARG A 29 -16.01 -3.57 1.37
CA ARG A 29 -17.40 -3.11 1.37
C ARG A 29 -17.43 -1.59 1.54
N ASP A 30 -18.42 -0.95 0.94
CA ASP A 30 -18.69 0.46 1.18
C ASP A 30 -18.94 0.73 2.69
N LYS A 31 -18.63 1.95 3.12
CA LYS A 31 -18.76 2.40 4.51
C LYS A 31 -17.95 1.55 5.51
N THR A 32 -16.86 0.96 5.05
CA THR A 32 -15.92 0.22 5.90
C THR A 32 -14.76 1.13 6.30
N VAL A 33 -14.41 1.07 7.57
CA VAL A 33 -13.22 1.71 8.12
C VAL A 33 -12.29 0.61 8.61
N MET A 34 -11.01 0.69 8.21
CA MET A 34 -9.97 -0.22 8.68
C MET A 34 -8.83 0.57 9.30
N ILE A 35 -8.32 0.07 10.40
CA ILE A 35 -7.13 0.59 11.08
C ILE A 35 -6.14 -0.56 11.20
N GLY A 36 -4.89 -0.31 10.90
CA GLY A 36 -3.87 -1.34 11.00
C GLY A 36 -2.46 -0.78 11.02
N GLY A 37 -1.51 -1.69 11.06
CA GLY A 37 -0.09 -1.37 11.00
C GLY A 37 0.71 -2.51 10.38
N ASN A 38 1.85 -2.16 9.80
CA ASN A 38 2.78 -3.11 9.20
C ASN A 38 4.18 -2.87 9.73
N PHE A 39 4.94 -3.93 9.74
CA PHE A 39 6.37 -3.92 9.98
C PHE A 39 7.09 -4.30 8.70
N LEU A 40 7.94 -3.41 8.21
CA LEU A 40 8.78 -3.62 7.04
C LEU A 40 10.21 -3.88 7.51
N ASN A 41 10.67 -5.10 7.32
CA ASN A 41 12.06 -5.42 7.58
C ASN A 41 12.96 -4.66 6.59
N LYS A 42 14.12 -4.20 7.04
CA LYS A 42 15.11 -3.52 6.21
C LYS A 42 15.54 -4.32 4.97
N GLU A 43 15.42 -5.64 5.00
CA GLU A 43 15.75 -6.52 3.85
C GLU A 43 14.75 -6.39 2.67
N ILE A 44 13.57 -5.82 2.91
CA ILE A 44 12.53 -5.60 1.89
C ILE A 44 12.35 -4.12 1.54
N THR A 45 13.14 -3.26 2.12
CA THR A 45 13.24 -1.84 1.82
C THR A 45 14.47 -1.56 0.96
N PRO A 46 14.65 -0.34 0.42
CA PRO A 46 15.86 -0.05 -0.36
C PRO A 46 17.15 -0.42 0.37
N PRO A 47 18.15 -0.99 -0.32
CA PRO A 47 19.41 -1.44 0.30
C PRO A 47 20.19 -0.34 1.04
N THR A 48 19.90 0.92 0.73
CA THR A 48 20.51 2.07 1.41
C THR A 48 19.93 2.33 2.80
N TRP A 49 18.83 1.66 3.16
CA TRP A 49 18.20 1.84 4.46
C TRP A 49 18.76 0.80 5.46
N ASP A 50 19.38 1.29 6.51
CA ASP A 50 19.96 0.48 7.59
C ASP A 50 18.99 0.17 8.73
N TYR A 51 17.67 0.45 8.52
CA TYR A 51 16.66 0.43 9.56
C TYR A 51 15.37 -0.24 9.11
N HIS A 52 14.61 -0.70 10.09
CA HIS A 52 13.25 -1.18 9.89
C HIS A 52 12.27 -0.01 9.81
N THR A 53 11.23 -0.17 9.01
CA THR A 53 10.14 0.80 8.88
C THR A 53 8.87 0.22 9.50
N TYR A 54 8.21 1.03 10.29
CA TYR A 54 6.90 0.73 10.88
C TYR A 54 5.89 1.66 10.24
N ASN A 55 4.75 1.15 9.83
CA ASN A 55 3.69 2.02 9.39
C ASN A 55 2.39 1.73 10.14
N TYR A 56 1.56 2.74 10.27
CA TYR A 56 0.17 2.63 10.68
C TYR A 56 -0.69 3.39 9.69
N PHE A 57 -1.92 2.91 9.53
CA PHE A 57 -2.82 3.48 8.55
C PHE A 57 -4.27 3.48 9.04
N LEU A 58 -5.02 4.41 8.47
CA LEU A 58 -6.46 4.49 8.51
C LEU A 58 -6.97 4.42 7.07
N ASN A 59 -7.81 3.44 6.78
CA ASN A 59 -8.41 3.24 5.46
C ASN A 59 -9.92 3.37 5.56
N VAL A 60 -10.52 4.06 4.61
CA VAL A 60 -11.97 4.27 4.52
C VAL A 60 -12.43 3.97 3.11
N THR A 61 -13.34 3.01 2.97
CA THR A 61 -14.07 2.78 1.73
C THR A 61 -15.35 3.57 1.76
N ILE A 62 -15.35 4.71 1.08
CA ILE A 62 -16.46 5.67 1.11
C ILE A 62 -17.62 5.18 0.23
N PHE A 63 -17.28 4.67 -0.94
CA PHE A 63 -18.18 4.09 -1.93
C PHE A 63 -17.66 2.75 -2.42
N PRO A 64 -18.51 1.88 -3.00
CA PRO A 64 -18.06 0.58 -3.52
C PRO A 64 -16.96 0.66 -4.59
N TRP A 65 -16.66 1.87 -5.06
CA TRP A 65 -15.69 2.16 -6.10
C TRP A 65 -14.58 3.12 -5.66
N LEU A 66 -14.63 3.67 -4.42
CA LEU A 66 -13.64 4.63 -3.92
C LEU A 66 -13.15 4.23 -2.52
N GLU A 67 -11.87 4.00 -2.40
CA GLU A 67 -11.15 3.75 -1.16
C GLU A 67 -10.04 4.78 -0.99
N ILE A 68 -9.94 5.36 0.21
CA ILE A 68 -8.93 6.35 0.58
C ILE A 68 -8.24 5.87 1.86
N ALA A 69 -6.93 5.99 1.90
CA ALA A 69 -6.16 5.68 3.10
C ALA A 69 -5.21 6.81 3.46
N TYR A 70 -5.01 7.01 4.75
CA TYR A 70 -3.93 7.79 5.31
C TYR A 70 -2.92 6.85 5.94
N THR A 71 -1.66 7.02 5.62
CA THR A 71 -0.57 6.21 6.16
C THR A 71 0.52 7.10 6.73
N CYS A 72 1.06 6.70 7.87
CA CYS A 72 2.21 7.32 8.48
C CYS A 72 3.28 6.26 8.69
N THR A 73 4.51 6.57 8.27
CA THR A 73 5.66 5.70 8.42
C THR A 73 6.63 6.24 9.45
N LEU A 74 7.16 5.35 10.25
CA LEU A 74 8.13 5.62 11.30
C LEU A 74 9.34 4.70 11.12
N PHE A 75 10.52 5.20 11.43
CA PHE A 75 11.72 4.40 11.45
C PHE A 75 12.57 4.68 12.70
N GLN A 76 13.47 3.77 12.99
CA GLN A 76 14.45 3.92 14.05
C GLN A 76 15.82 3.53 13.52
N SER A 77 16.54 4.53 13.05
CA SER A 77 17.91 4.35 12.53
C SER A 77 18.95 4.39 13.66
N GLN A 78 20.09 3.78 13.38
CA GLN A 78 21.27 3.90 14.24
C GLN A 78 22.03 5.20 14.01
N THR A 79 21.87 5.80 12.85
CA THR A 79 22.65 6.97 12.39
C THR A 79 21.82 8.24 12.31
N ILE A 80 20.50 8.13 12.12
CA ILE A 80 19.58 9.25 11.91
C ILE A 80 18.58 9.33 13.07
N GLY A 81 18.27 10.55 13.53
CA GLY A 81 17.30 10.76 14.61
C GLY A 81 17.77 10.30 15.98
N ILE A 82 19.07 10.17 16.19
CA ILE A 82 19.65 9.91 17.51
C ILE A 82 19.55 11.17 18.35
N ASP A 83 18.94 11.06 19.51
CA ASP A 83 19.05 12.10 20.53
C ASP A 83 20.44 12.01 21.19
N TRP A 84 21.38 12.79 20.69
CA TRP A 84 22.76 12.84 21.17
C TRP A 84 22.90 13.20 22.65
N LYS A 85 21.86 13.87 23.23
CA LYS A 85 21.87 14.22 24.65
C LYS A 85 21.57 13.03 25.56
N VAL A 86 20.81 12.06 25.06
CA VAL A 86 20.30 10.93 25.86
C VAL A 86 20.90 9.59 25.40
N GLY A 87 21.56 9.54 24.26
CA GLY A 87 22.11 8.32 23.67
C GLY A 87 21.04 7.27 23.27
N LYS A 88 19.75 7.66 23.24
CA LYS A 88 18.65 6.78 22.93
C LYS A 88 18.20 6.94 21.47
N LYS A 89 17.99 5.82 20.81
CA LYS A 89 17.36 5.77 19.48
C LYS A 89 15.94 6.30 19.58
N LYS A 90 15.61 7.27 18.76
CA LYS A 90 14.27 7.88 18.71
C LYS A 90 13.54 7.40 17.47
N PHE A 91 12.26 7.09 17.62
CA PHE A 91 11.38 6.93 16.46
C PHE A 91 11.24 8.27 15.74
N THR A 92 11.52 8.26 14.45
CA THR A 92 11.43 9.43 13.59
C THR A 92 10.37 9.17 12.52
N ASN A 93 9.61 10.21 12.21
CA ASN A 93 8.67 10.15 11.11
C ASN A 93 9.45 10.14 9.79
N GLN A 94 9.19 9.13 8.97
CA GLN A 94 9.79 9.01 7.65
C GLN A 94 8.94 9.70 6.60
N ASP A 95 7.63 9.41 6.62
CA ASP A 95 6.70 9.89 5.62
C ASP A 95 5.25 9.87 6.15
N ARG A 96 4.42 10.75 5.60
CA ARG A 96 2.98 10.79 5.84
C ARG A 96 2.30 11.05 4.52
N TYR A 97 1.45 10.15 4.09
CA TYR A 97 0.86 10.24 2.78
C TYR A 97 -0.58 9.74 2.74
N PHE A 98 -1.26 10.16 1.68
CA PHE A 98 -2.56 9.64 1.31
C PHE A 98 -2.43 8.67 0.15
N SER A 99 -3.28 7.66 0.19
CA SER A 99 -3.48 6.73 -0.91
C SER A 99 -4.94 6.78 -1.33
N ALA A 100 -5.18 6.64 -2.62
CA ALA A 100 -6.53 6.54 -3.15
C ALA A 100 -6.59 5.47 -4.23
N ARG A 101 -7.72 4.78 -4.32
CA ARG A 101 -7.96 3.79 -5.38
C ARG A 101 -9.40 3.86 -5.84
N LEU A 102 -9.54 3.73 -7.14
CA LEU A 102 -10.80 3.82 -7.86
C LEU A 102 -11.05 2.53 -8.63
N ARG A 103 -12.17 1.87 -8.36
CA ARG A 103 -12.64 0.77 -9.19
C ARG A 103 -13.24 1.30 -10.48
N VAL A 104 -12.54 1.08 -11.59
CA VAL A 104 -12.98 1.51 -12.93
C VAL A 104 -13.98 0.51 -13.50
N LEU A 105 -13.73 -0.79 -13.30
CA LEU A 105 -14.56 -1.88 -13.81
C LEU A 105 -14.80 -2.92 -12.72
N LYS A 106 -16.04 -3.40 -12.61
CA LYS A 106 -16.38 -4.57 -11.78
C LYS A 106 -16.11 -5.85 -12.56
N GLU A 107 -15.78 -6.91 -11.85
CA GLU A 107 -15.64 -8.23 -12.44
C GLU A 107 -16.95 -8.65 -13.13
N GLY A 108 -16.83 -9.11 -14.38
CA GLY A 108 -17.97 -9.56 -15.18
C GLY A 108 -18.95 -8.46 -15.63
N GLN A 109 -18.60 -7.18 -15.51
CA GLN A 109 -19.52 -6.07 -15.80
C GLN A 109 -19.93 -5.99 -17.27
N LEU A 110 -19.02 -6.17 -18.21
CA LEU A 110 -19.31 -6.08 -19.65
C LEU A 110 -19.46 -7.47 -20.27
N TRP A 111 -18.66 -8.44 -19.84
CA TRP A 111 -18.77 -9.86 -20.26
C TRP A 111 -18.27 -10.78 -19.14
N LYS A 112 -18.71 -12.02 -19.17
CA LYS A 112 -18.49 -13.04 -18.11
C LYS A 112 -17.03 -13.18 -17.63
N TYR A 113 -16.07 -13.09 -18.55
CA TYR A 113 -14.66 -13.34 -18.25
C TYR A 113 -13.88 -12.08 -17.92
N MET A 114 -14.53 -10.92 -17.97
CA MET A 114 -13.88 -9.66 -17.71
C MET A 114 -13.37 -9.58 -16.26
N PRO A 115 -12.10 -9.21 -16.02
CA PRO A 115 -11.59 -8.97 -14.69
C PRO A 115 -12.15 -7.66 -14.09
N ALA A 116 -12.12 -7.55 -12.78
CA ALA A 116 -12.23 -6.25 -12.12
C ALA A 116 -10.96 -5.43 -12.41
N VAL A 117 -11.10 -4.12 -12.53
CA VAL A 117 -9.97 -3.20 -12.76
C VAL A 117 -10.04 -2.05 -11.77
N VAL A 118 -8.91 -1.79 -11.13
CA VAL A 118 -8.71 -0.67 -10.20
C VAL A 118 -7.50 0.13 -10.66
N VAL A 119 -7.61 1.45 -10.62
CA VAL A 119 -6.48 2.37 -10.68
C VAL A 119 -6.25 2.96 -9.31
N GLY A 120 -5.02 3.21 -8.94
CA GLY A 120 -4.72 3.77 -7.64
C GLY A 120 -3.40 4.50 -7.58
N THR A 121 -3.25 5.23 -6.51
CA THR A 121 -2.04 5.96 -6.18
C THR A 121 -1.77 5.91 -4.70
N SER A 122 -0.51 5.96 -4.37
CA SER A 122 0.00 6.15 -3.01
C SER A 122 0.99 7.30 -3.05
N ASP A 123 0.87 8.23 -2.11
CA ASP A 123 1.76 9.40 -2.00
C ASP A 123 1.95 10.18 -3.31
N PRO A 124 0.87 10.65 -3.97
CA PRO A 124 0.96 11.25 -5.30
C PRO A 124 1.66 12.61 -5.32
N TYR A 125 1.83 13.24 -4.15
CA TYR A 125 2.32 14.61 -4.04
C TYR A 125 3.79 14.71 -3.63
N THR A 126 4.39 13.63 -3.14
CA THR A 126 5.82 13.64 -2.79
C THR A 126 6.65 13.72 -4.06
N GLU A 127 7.37 14.80 -4.22
CA GLU A 127 8.37 14.93 -5.27
C GLU A 127 9.54 13.99 -4.99
N SER A 128 10.22 13.57 -6.05
CA SER A 128 11.44 12.77 -5.94
C SER A 128 12.53 13.66 -5.33
N GLY A 129 12.66 13.66 -4.01
CA GLY A 129 13.81 14.25 -3.33
C GLY A 129 15.11 13.55 -3.73
N ASP A 130 16.23 14.10 -3.33
CA ASP A 130 17.56 13.55 -3.57
C ASP A 130 17.87 12.21 -2.85
N GLY A 131 16.86 11.62 -2.24
CA GLY A 131 16.93 10.29 -1.63
C GLY A 131 17.43 10.27 -0.21
N GLN A 132 17.73 11.39 0.36
CA GLN A 132 18.15 11.42 1.75
C GLN A 132 16.95 11.24 2.69
N VAL A 133 17.01 10.21 3.49
CA VAL A 133 16.04 9.96 4.54
C VAL A 133 16.08 11.10 5.54
N GLY A 134 14.90 11.64 5.84
CA GLY A 134 14.77 12.79 6.75
C GLY A 134 14.96 14.15 6.09
N SER A 135 15.12 14.23 4.77
CA SER A 135 14.98 15.47 4.05
C SER A 135 13.53 15.97 4.09
N ALA A 136 13.34 17.28 4.03
CA ALA A 136 12.01 17.89 4.01
C ALA A 136 11.18 17.49 2.77
N ASP A 137 11.85 17.01 1.75
CA ASP A 137 11.26 16.67 0.45
C ASP A 137 10.70 15.23 0.38
N GLY A 138 10.73 14.49 1.50
CA GLY A 138 10.34 13.08 1.53
C GLY A 138 11.30 12.20 0.71
N ASN A 139 11.15 10.89 0.80
CA ASN A 139 12.03 10.00 0.05
C ASN A 139 11.39 9.42 -1.23
N GLY A 140 10.11 9.68 -1.48
CA GLY A 140 9.39 9.23 -2.68
C GLY A 140 9.28 7.71 -2.84
N TYR A 141 9.74 6.92 -1.88
CA TYR A 141 9.66 5.45 -1.95
C TYR A 141 8.22 4.96 -2.04
N PHE A 142 7.31 5.61 -1.33
CA PHE A 142 5.90 5.28 -1.28
C PHE A 142 5.08 5.94 -2.41
N CYS A 143 5.69 6.83 -3.21
CA CYS A 143 5.04 7.48 -4.34
C CYS A 143 4.85 6.50 -5.49
N ARG A 144 3.65 5.99 -5.65
CA ARG A 144 3.32 4.99 -6.65
C ARG A 144 1.99 5.27 -7.31
N PHE A 145 1.94 4.97 -8.59
CA PHE A 145 0.72 4.85 -9.37
C PHE A 145 0.61 3.41 -9.85
N TYR A 146 -0.58 2.89 -9.93
CA TYR A 146 -0.75 1.51 -10.38
C TYR A 146 -2.08 1.30 -11.07
N VAL A 147 -2.11 0.29 -11.90
CA VAL A 147 -3.31 -0.36 -12.40
C VAL A 147 -3.29 -1.82 -11.95
N ALA A 148 -4.40 -2.30 -11.45
CA ALA A 148 -4.53 -3.69 -11.02
C ALA A 148 -5.77 -4.34 -11.62
N ALA A 149 -5.64 -5.59 -12.00
CA ALA A 149 -6.71 -6.44 -12.48
C ALA A 149 -6.84 -7.67 -11.59
N THR A 150 -8.07 -8.07 -11.31
CA THR A 150 -8.38 -9.28 -10.52
C THR A 150 -9.47 -10.08 -11.19
N LYS A 151 -9.24 -11.39 -11.32
CA LYS A 151 -10.22 -12.35 -11.82
C LYS A 151 -10.36 -13.52 -10.87
N HIS A 152 -11.59 -13.81 -10.46
CA HIS A 152 -11.90 -14.99 -9.69
C HIS A 152 -12.28 -16.15 -10.59
N ILE A 153 -11.59 -17.27 -10.40
CA ILE A 153 -11.82 -18.51 -11.13
C ILE A 153 -12.49 -19.49 -10.18
N PRO A 154 -13.72 -19.94 -10.47
CA PRO A 154 -14.39 -20.91 -9.61
C PRO A 154 -13.72 -22.27 -9.72
N ILE A 155 -13.43 -22.88 -8.57
CA ILE A 155 -12.89 -24.25 -8.45
C ILE A 155 -13.75 -25.01 -7.45
N GLY A 156 -14.69 -25.77 -7.98
CA GLY A 156 -15.66 -26.48 -7.13
C GLY A 156 -16.55 -25.50 -6.36
N LYS A 157 -16.46 -25.52 -5.02
CA LYS A 157 -17.22 -24.62 -4.13
C LYS A 157 -16.46 -23.33 -3.79
N GLU A 158 -15.17 -23.31 -4.08
CA GLU A 158 -14.27 -22.19 -3.76
C GLU A 158 -13.95 -21.35 -5.00
N LYS A 159 -13.24 -20.28 -4.82
CA LYS A 159 -12.75 -19.41 -5.89
C LYS A 159 -11.30 -19.08 -5.64
N ILE A 160 -10.49 -19.14 -6.68
CA ILE A 160 -9.12 -18.61 -6.66
C ILE A 160 -9.12 -17.24 -7.31
N GLY A 161 -8.65 -16.23 -6.58
CA GLY A 161 -8.39 -14.91 -7.12
C GLY A 161 -7.02 -14.85 -7.78
N VAL A 162 -6.99 -14.49 -9.06
CA VAL A 162 -5.76 -14.22 -9.81
C VAL A 162 -5.61 -12.72 -9.94
N HIS A 163 -4.49 -12.18 -9.47
CA HIS A 163 -4.20 -10.76 -9.41
C HIS A 163 -2.99 -10.44 -10.27
N LEU A 164 -3.11 -9.39 -11.06
CA LEU A 164 -2.01 -8.83 -11.86
C LEU A 164 -2.05 -7.32 -11.74
N SER A 165 -0.92 -6.69 -11.54
CA SER A 165 -0.81 -5.24 -11.45
C SER A 165 0.48 -4.74 -12.11
N TYR A 166 0.42 -3.52 -12.60
CA TYR A 166 1.59 -2.77 -13.01
C TYR A 166 1.76 -1.57 -12.08
N LEU A 167 2.96 -1.43 -11.53
CA LEU A 167 3.33 -0.34 -10.64
C LEU A 167 4.29 0.61 -11.36
N TYR A 168 4.02 1.88 -11.20
CA TYR A 168 4.89 2.97 -11.62
C TYR A 168 5.26 3.80 -10.40
N ASN A 169 6.54 3.86 -10.06
CA ASN A 169 7.09 4.75 -9.06
C ASN A 169 7.75 5.93 -9.76
N ARG A 170 7.49 7.15 -9.31
CA ARG A 170 8.11 8.36 -9.88
C ARG A 170 9.61 8.39 -9.65
N ARG A 171 10.07 7.71 -8.61
CA ARG A 171 11.46 7.64 -8.26
C ARG A 171 12.13 6.49 -9.00
N VAL A 172 12.81 6.82 -10.09
CA VAL A 172 13.44 5.83 -10.99
C VAL A 172 14.67 5.14 -10.38
N ASP A 173 15.37 5.80 -9.47
CA ASP A 173 16.56 5.26 -8.80
C ASP A 173 16.27 4.04 -7.92
N TYR A 174 15.05 3.85 -7.47
CA TYR A 174 14.63 2.66 -6.72
C TYR A 174 14.27 1.45 -7.59
N HIS A 175 14.19 1.60 -8.91
CA HIS A 175 13.83 0.52 -9.85
C HIS A 175 12.56 -0.25 -9.47
N LEU A 176 11.56 0.44 -8.94
CA LEU A 176 10.33 -0.17 -8.42
C LEU A 176 9.21 -0.28 -9.46
N ASN A 177 9.49 0.09 -10.71
CA ASN A 177 8.55 -0.03 -11.81
C ASN A 177 8.51 -1.47 -12.30
N GLY A 178 7.33 -2.05 -12.42
CA GLY A 178 7.23 -3.42 -12.88
C GLY A 178 5.86 -4.06 -12.71
N LEU A 179 5.80 -5.30 -13.14
CA LEU A 179 4.65 -6.16 -12.96
C LEU A 179 4.72 -6.85 -11.60
N ALA A 180 3.59 -6.94 -10.94
CA ALA A 180 3.43 -7.72 -9.72
C ALA A 180 2.14 -8.53 -9.82
N GLY A 181 2.11 -9.69 -9.18
CA GLY A 181 0.93 -10.55 -9.18
C GLY A 181 0.91 -11.50 -8.01
N GLY A 182 -0.20 -12.21 -7.86
CA GLY A 182 -0.40 -13.19 -6.82
C GLY A 182 -1.73 -13.90 -6.90
N LEU A 183 -1.93 -14.81 -5.98
CA LEU A 183 -3.14 -15.64 -5.85
C LEU A 183 -3.75 -15.46 -4.46
N THR A 184 -5.07 -15.54 -4.37
CA THR A 184 -5.83 -15.60 -3.11
C THR A 184 -6.84 -16.73 -3.12
#